data_ea2e6084ceba81a73a1df6890e1fce67
#
_entry.id   ea2e6084ceba81a73a1df6890e1fce67
#
_cell.length_a   1.000
_cell.length_b   1.000
_cell.length_c   1.000
_cell.angle_alpha   90.00
_cell.angle_beta   90.00
_cell.angle_gamma   90.00
#
_symmetry.space_group_name_H-M   'P 1'
#
loop_
_entity.id
_entity.type
_entity.pdbx_description
1 polymer ?
#
loop_
_entity_poly.entity_id
_entity_poly.type
_entity_poly.pdbx_seq_one_letter_code
_entity_poly.pdbx_strand_id
1 'polypeptide(L)'
;MQNVLIATLAFVLMEPFTYCAHRWVMHGLAKFLHESHHRNAARAVPALLEANDFFPVILAAGVNILLALGFNQPSLGALVPTCVGITAYGFAYFTVHDVYIHRRLRLFGNKKVAVLERLAAAHRLHHQFTQVSQHVGLLVRP
;
A
#
# COMPACT_ATOMS: atom_id res chain seq x y z
N MET A 1 -17.39 17.59 -11.24
CA MET A 1 -16.76 18.03 -9.98
C MET A 1 -16.92 17.00 -8.86
N GLN A 2 -18.14 16.55 -8.57
CA GLN A 2 -18.41 15.60 -7.46
C GLN A 2 -17.57 14.31 -7.53
N ASN A 3 -17.49 13.64 -8.67
CA ASN A 3 -16.71 12.40 -8.83
C ASN A 3 -15.21 12.60 -8.57
N VAL A 4 -14.65 13.73 -8.98
CA VAL A 4 -13.24 14.07 -8.71
C VAL A 4 -13.01 14.24 -7.20
N LEU A 5 -13.93 14.93 -6.52
CA LEU A 5 -13.86 15.11 -5.07
C LEU A 5 -13.92 13.76 -4.34
N ILE A 6 -14.87 12.88 -4.72
CA ILE A 6 -15.00 11.54 -4.12
C ILE A 6 -13.71 10.73 -4.33
N ALA A 7 -13.18 10.71 -5.54
CA ALA A 7 -11.94 9.98 -5.83
C ALA A 7 -10.75 10.53 -5.04
N THR A 8 -10.63 11.85 -4.93
CA THR A 8 -9.56 12.50 -4.14
C THR A 8 -9.69 12.17 -2.66
N LEU A 9 -10.88 12.25 -2.11
CA LEU A 9 -11.13 11.88 -0.71
C LEU A 9 -10.81 10.41 -0.46
N ALA A 10 -11.24 9.51 -1.35
CA ALA A 10 -10.93 8.09 -1.25
C ALA A 10 -9.42 7.86 -1.29
N PHE A 11 -8.69 8.51 -2.21
CA PHE A 11 -7.23 8.45 -2.27
C PHE A 11 -6.58 8.86 -0.95
N VAL A 12 -6.97 10.02 -0.40
CA VAL A 12 -6.39 10.54 0.85
C VAL A 12 -6.71 9.65 2.05
N LEU A 13 -7.94 9.12 2.13
CA LEU A 13 -8.37 8.24 3.22
C LEU A 13 -7.71 6.86 3.19
N MET A 14 -7.13 6.46 2.07
CA MET A 14 -6.34 5.22 2.01
C MET A 14 -5.07 5.28 2.85
N GLU A 15 -4.50 6.46 3.11
CA GLU A 15 -3.31 6.57 3.96
C GLU A 15 -3.57 6.12 5.41
N PRO A 16 -4.53 6.71 6.16
CA PRO A 16 -4.85 6.23 7.49
C PRO A 16 -5.40 4.79 7.48
N PHE A 17 -6.14 4.39 6.45
CA PHE A 17 -6.59 3.00 6.30
C PHE A 17 -5.42 2.03 6.20
N THR A 18 -4.44 2.31 5.34
CA THR A 18 -3.24 1.48 5.16
C THR A 18 -2.42 1.43 6.46
N TYR A 19 -2.28 2.57 7.15
CA TYR A 19 -1.63 2.60 8.46
C TYR A 19 -2.32 1.67 9.47
N CYS A 20 -3.65 1.76 9.59
CA CYS A 20 -4.43 0.92 10.51
C CYS A 20 -4.34 -0.57 10.12
N ALA A 21 -4.50 -0.88 8.83
CA ALA A 21 -4.40 -2.24 8.32
C ALA A 21 -3.00 -2.83 8.59
N HIS A 22 -1.95 -2.06 8.33
CA HIS A 22 -0.58 -2.48 8.61
C HIS A 22 -0.35 -2.73 10.10
N ARG A 23 -0.76 -1.78 10.96
CA ARG A 23 -0.53 -1.86 12.40
C ARG A 23 -1.27 -3.02 13.06
N TRP A 24 -2.57 -3.17 12.78
CA TRP A 24 -3.42 -4.10 13.52
C TRP A 24 -3.69 -5.41 12.80
N VAL A 25 -3.73 -5.40 11.48
CA VAL A 25 -3.95 -6.62 10.70
C VAL A 25 -2.62 -7.27 10.35
N MET A 26 -1.71 -6.57 9.68
CA MET A 26 -0.46 -7.16 9.22
C MET A 26 0.52 -7.48 10.35
N HIS A 27 0.67 -6.60 11.35
CA HIS A 27 1.48 -6.88 12.54
C HIS A 27 0.71 -7.56 13.68
N GLY A 28 -0.62 -7.73 13.54
CA GLY A 28 -1.48 -8.42 14.49
C GLY A 28 -2.02 -9.74 13.97
N LEU A 29 -3.29 -9.73 13.56
CA LEU A 29 -4.07 -10.92 13.21
C LEU A 29 -3.45 -11.78 12.09
N ALA A 30 -2.85 -11.15 11.07
CA ALA A 30 -2.28 -11.82 9.90
C ALA A 30 -0.75 -11.68 9.83
N LYS A 31 -0.09 -11.58 10.98
CA LYS A 31 1.37 -11.46 11.10
C LYS A 31 2.13 -12.53 10.33
N PHE A 32 1.61 -13.75 10.28
CA PHE A 32 2.23 -14.88 9.58
C PHE A 32 2.41 -14.64 8.07
N LEU A 33 1.51 -13.87 7.44
CA LEU A 33 1.66 -13.46 6.03
C LEU A 33 2.68 -12.33 5.87
N HIS A 34 2.62 -11.34 6.77
CA HIS A 34 3.47 -10.15 6.69
C HIS A 34 4.93 -10.43 7.09
N GLU A 35 5.18 -11.43 7.91
CA GLU A 35 6.53 -11.84 8.32
C GLU A 35 7.41 -12.23 7.12
N SER A 36 6.82 -12.74 6.04
CA SER A 36 7.55 -13.03 4.81
C SER A 36 8.21 -11.78 4.21
N HIS A 37 7.50 -10.65 4.29
CA HIS A 37 7.97 -9.35 3.82
C HIS A 37 9.19 -8.86 4.63
N HIS A 38 9.12 -8.93 5.96
CA HIS A 38 10.24 -8.57 6.83
C HIS A 38 11.47 -9.45 6.60
N ARG A 39 11.29 -10.76 6.44
CA ARG A 39 12.39 -11.68 6.13
C ARG A 39 13.02 -11.42 4.76
N ASN A 40 12.21 -11.11 3.76
CA ASN A 40 12.67 -10.89 2.40
C ASN A 40 13.36 -9.53 2.22
N ALA A 41 12.99 -8.52 3.00
CA ALA A 41 13.64 -7.21 2.99
C ALA A 41 15.13 -7.26 3.35
N ALA A 42 15.56 -8.27 4.11
CA ALA A 42 16.97 -8.50 4.47
C ALA A 42 17.78 -9.26 3.41
N ARG A 43 17.15 -9.71 2.32
CA ARG A 43 17.82 -10.49 1.26
C ARG A 43 18.59 -9.58 0.31
N ALA A 44 19.73 -10.06 -0.17
CA ALA A 44 20.53 -9.36 -1.19
C ALA A 44 19.77 -9.22 -2.53
N VAL A 45 18.87 -10.16 -2.84
CA VAL A 45 18.00 -10.14 -4.02
C VAL A 45 16.55 -10.14 -3.54
N PRO A 46 15.76 -9.11 -3.87
CA PRO A 46 14.34 -9.04 -3.50
C PRO A 46 13.55 -10.23 -4.10
N ALA A 47 12.63 -10.78 -3.33
CA ALA A 47 11.69 -11.76 -3.84
C ALA A 47 10.67 -11.07 -4.75
N LEU A 48 10.36 -11.67 -5.89
CA LEU A 48 9.35 -11.13 -6.81
C LEU A 48 7.92 -11.32 -6.26
N LEU A 49 7.69 -12.43 -5.55
CA LEU A 49 6.41 -12.76 -4.92
C LEU A 49 6.64 -13.11 -3.45
N GLU A 50 5.73 -12.66 -2.61
CA GLU A 50 5.75 -12.86 -1.15
C GLU A 50 4.36 -13.24 -0.64
N ALA A 51 4.28 -13.92 0.51
CA ALA A 51 2.99 -14.16 1.15
C ALA A 51 2.27 -12.85 1.53
N ASN A 52 3.03 -11.78 1.75
CA ASN A 52 2.50 -10.44 1.97
C ASN A 52 1.66 -9.91 0.79
N ASP A 53 1.89 -10.39 -0.43
CA ASP A 53 1.15 -9.95 -1.63
C ASP A 53 -0.33 -10.37 -1.58
N PHE A 54 -0.71 -11.24 -0.64
CA PHE A 54 -2.10 -11.59 -0.39
C PHE A 54 -2.97 -10.37 0.00
N PHE A 55 -2.41 -9.40 0.73
CA PHE A 55 -3.14 -8.19 1.13
C PHE A 55 -3.56 -7.32 -0.06
N PRO A 56 -2.67 -6.89 -0.96
CA PRO A 56 -3.08 -6.13 -2.13
C PRO A 56 -3.96 -6.92 -3.08
N VAL A 57 -3.82 -8.25 -3.16
CA VAL A 57 -4.71 -9.10 -3.98
C VAL A 57 -6.14 -9.11 -3.44
N ILE A 58 -6.34 -9.26 -2.13
CA ILE A 58 -7.68 -9.19 -1.52
C ILE A 58 -8.27 -7.79 -1.71
N LEU A 59 -7.48 -6.74 -1.49
CA LEU A 59 -7.96 -5.36 -1.71
C LEU A 59 -8.40 -5.16 -3.17
N ALA A 60 -7.58 -5.59 -4.12
CA ALA A 60 -7.92 -5.50 -5.54
C ALA A 60 -9.18 -6.28 -5.90
N ALA A 61 -9.36 -7.50 -5.35
CA ALA A 61 -10.59 -8.28 -5.55
C ALA A 61 -11.82 -7.53 -5.00
N GLY A 62 -11.73 -6.98 -3.79
CA GLY A 62 -12.79 -6.16 -3.20
C GLY A 62 -13.12 -4.94 -4.05
N VAL A 63 -12.13 -4.21 -4.52
CA VAL A 63 -12.28 -3.04 -5.41
C VAL A 63 -12.99 -3.44 -6.70
N ASN A 64 -12.64 -4.58 -7.32
CA ASN A 64 -13.31 -5.05 -8.53
C ASN A 64 -14.79 -5.40 -8.29
N ILE A 65 -15.12 -6.01 -7.15
CA ILE A 65 -16.53 -6.28 -6.77
C ILE A 65 -17.28 -4.96 -6.60
N LEU A 66 -16.72 -3.99 -5.89
CA LEU A 66 -17.33 -2.68 -5.68
C LEU A 66 -17.52 -1.90 -7.00
N LEU A 67 -16.55 -1.98 -7.92
CA LEU A 67 -16.67 -1.43 -9.27
C LEU A 67 -17.84 -2.07 -10.03
N ALA A 68 -17.94 -3.39 -10.02
CA ALA A 68 -19.02 -4.09 -10.68
C ALA A 68 -20.40 -3.67 -10.11
N LEU A 69 -20.52 -3.53 -8.79
CA LEU A 69 -21.73 -3.03 -8.15
C LEU A 69 -22.04 -1.58 -8.57
N GLY A 70 -21.03 -0.70 -8.57
CA GLY A 70 -21.19 0.71 -8.93
C GLY A 70 -21.60 0.92 -10.40
N PHE A 71 -21.15 0.06 -11.32
CA PHE A 71 -21.55 0.12 -12.72
C PHE A 71 -22.93 -0.48 -12.99
N ASN A 72 -23.33 -1.50 -12.24
CA ASN A 72 -24.59 -2.22 -12.50
C ASN A 72 -25.77 -1.67 -11.70
N GLN A 73 -25.54 -0.85 -10.66
CA GLN A 73 -26.61 -0.31 -9.81
C GLN A 73 -26.49 1.22 -9.73
N PRO A 74 -27.40 1.99 -10.36
CA PRO A 74 -27.35 3.45 -10.37
C PRO A 74 -27.31 4.10 -8.99
N SER A 75 -27.97 3.50 -7.99
CA SER A 75 -27.96 3.96 -6.60
C SER A 75 -26.58 3.85 -5.93
N LEU A 76 -25.68 3.03 -6.47
CA LEU A 76 -24.32 2.81 -5.98
C LEU A 76 -23.25 3.47 -6.85
N GLY A 77 -23.62 4.36 -7.76
CA GLY A 77 -22.71 5.00 -8.72
C GLY A 77 -21.52 5.72 -8.06
N ALA A 78 -21.64 6.16 -6.82
CA ALA A 78 -20.54 6.76 -6.05
C ALA A 78 -19.38 5.77 -5.77
N LEU A 79 -19.62 4.47 -5.84
CA LEU A 79 -18.56 3.46 -5.70
C LEU A 79 -17.52 3.55 -6.82
N VAL A 80 -17.92 3.95 -8.04
CA VAL A 80 -16.99 4.05 -9.17
C VAL A 80 -15.86 5.04 -8.89
N PRO A 81 -16.12 6.33 -8.61
CA PRO A 81 -15.05 7.27 -8.27
C PRO A 81 -14.32 6.91 -6.98
N THR A 82 -14.98 6.28 -6.01
CA THR A 82 -14.32 5.76 -4.79
C THR A 82 -13.26 4.72 -5.16
N CYS A 83 -13.61 3.74 -5.96
CA CYS A 83 -12.68 2.70 -6.43
C CYS A 83 -11.54 3.27 -7.28
N VAL A 84 -11.80 4.31 -8.08
CA VAL A 84 -10.74 5.02 -8.81
C VAL A 84 -9.71 5.62 -7.84
N GLY A 85 -10.17 6.28 -6.78
CA GLY A 85 -9.28 6.83 -5.74
C GLY A 85 -8.46 5.76 -5.03
N ILE A 86 -9.10 4.65 -4.61
CA ILE A 86 -8.42 3.51 -3.98
C ILE A 86 -7.37 2.90 -4.91
N THR A 87 -7.71 2.69 -6.18
CA THR A 87 -6.78 2.12 -7.18
C THR A 87 -5.60 3.04 -7.44
N ALA A 88 -5.84 4.36 -7.55
CA ALA A 88 -4.77 5.35 -7.73
C ALA A 88 -3.80 5.34 -6.53
N TYR A 89 -4.32 5.24 -5.30
CA TYR A 89 -3.50 5.10 -4.10
C TYR A 89 -2.70 3.79 -4.13
N GLY A 90 -3.33 2.67 -4.45
CA GLY A 90 -2.65 1.37 -4.55
C GLY A 90 -1.50 1.38 -5.54
N PHE A 91 -1.67 2.04 -6.69
CA PHE A 91 -0.61 2.23 -7.68
C PHE A 91 0.53 3.12 -7.15
N ALA A 92 0.21 4.23 -6.48
CA ALA A 92 1.20 5.11 -5.86
C ALA A 92 1.97 4.38 -4.76
N TYR A 93 1.26 3.63 -3.90
CA TYR A 93 1.85 2.81 -2.85
C TYR A 93 2.79 1.75 -3.42
N PHE A 94 2.35 0.97 -4.41
CA PHE A 94 3.19 -0.02 -5.09
C PHE A 94 4.45 0.61 -5.67
N THR A 95 4.32 1.76 -6.33
CA THR A 95 5.47 2.45 -6.95
C THR A 95 6.49 2.89 -5.90
N VAL A 96 6.04 3.44 -4.79
CA VAL A 96 6.94 3.91 -3.72
C VAL A 96 7.47 2.72 -2.91
N HIS A 97 6.60 1.86 -2.43
CA HIS A 97 6.94 0.79 -1.50
C HIS A 97 7.69 -0.36 -2.19
N ASP A 98 7.09 -0.96 -3.23
CA ASP A 98 7.65 -2.16 -3.85
C ASP A 98 8.74 -1.85 -4.88
N VAL A 99 8.52 -0.81 -5.71
CA VAL A 99 9.46 -0.49 -6.79
C VAL A 99 10.62 0.36 -6.29
N TYR A 100 10.36 1.44 -5.52
CA TYR A 100 11.43 2.33 -5.08
C TYR A 100 12.14 1.83 -3.81
N ILE A 101 11.41 1.51 -2.75
CA ILE A 101 11.99 1.13 -1.45
C ILE A 101 12.55 -0.30 -1.51
N HIS A 102 11.71 -1.27 -1.84
CA HIS A 102 12.10 -2.69 -1.88
C HIS A 102 12.81 -3.12 -3.15
N ARG A 103 12.80 -2.29 -4.19
CA ARG A 103 13.48 -2.55 -5.48
C ARG A 103 13.09 -3.89 -6.12
N ARG A 104 11.86 -4.34 -5.90
CA ARG A 104 11.33 -5.57 -6.53
C ARG A 104 11.38 -5.47 -8.06
N LEU A 105 11.14 -4.26 -8.59
CA LEU A 105 11.38 -3.90 -9.98
C LEU A 105 12.42 -2.78 -10.03
N ARG A 106 13.50 -2.96 -10.79
CA ARG A 106 14.63 -1.99 -10.84
C ARG A 106 14.38 -0.82 -11.80
N LEU A 107 13.17 -0.25 -11.78
CA LEU A 107 12.78 0.82 -12.71
C LEU A 107 13.50 2.16 -12.45
N PHE A 108 13.84 2.44 -11.21
CA PHE A 108 14.55 3.67 -10.82
C PHE A 108 16.07 3.57 -10.96
N GLY A 109 16.63 2.38 -11.18
CA GLY A 109 18.08 2.17 -11.22
C GLY A 109 18.76 2.70 -9.95
N ASN A 110 19.79 3.56 -10.11
CA ASN A 110 20.49 4.20 -9.00
C ASN A 110 19.98 5.63 -8.70
N LYS A 111 18.88 6.06 -9.32
CA LYS A 111 18.32 7.39 -9.10
C LYS A 111 17.81 7.52 -7.65
N LYS A 112 18.17 8.64 -7.02
CA LYS A 112 17.71 8.99 -5.67
C LYS A 112 16.79 10.20 -5.75
N VAL A 113 15.59 10.06 -5.17
CA VAL A 113 14.61 11.14 -5.07
C VAL A 113 14.51 11.52 -3.59
N ALA A 114 14.87 12.75 -3.23
CA ALA A 114 15.05 13.18 -1.84
C ALA A 114 13.85 12.86 -0.92
N VAL A 115 12.63 13.08 -1.41
CA VAL A 115 11.39 12.75 -0.64
C VAL A 115 11.26 11.25 -0.44
N LEU A 116 11.49 10.44 -1.49
CA LEU A 116 11.39 8.99 -1.42
C LEU A 116 12.49 8.36 -0.56
N GLU A 117 13.70 8.97 -0.54
CA GLU A 117 14.78 8.52 0.36
C GLU A 117 14.43 8.69 1.84
N ARG A 118 13.67 9.73 2.20
CA ARG A 118 13.20 9.90 3.57
C ARG A 118 12.18 8.82 3.95
N LEU A 119 11.26 8.49 3.05
CA LEU A 119 10.30 7.39 3.25
C LEU A 119 11.02 6.04 3.34
N ALA A 120 12.00 5.82 2.46
CA ALA A 120 12.83 4.62 2.48
C ALA A 120 13.63 4.48 3.78
N ALA A 121 14.14 5.59 4.35
CA ALA A 121 14.84 5.56 5.63
C ALA A 121 13.90 5.18 6.77
N ALA A 122 12.71 5.78 6.85
CA ALA A 122 11.69 5.44 7.84
C ALA A 122 11.25 3.97 7.72
N HIS A 123 11.07 3.50 6.49
CA HIS A 123 10.67 2.11 6.23
C HIS A 123 11.77 1.10 6.61
N ARG A 124 13.05 1.41 6.37
CA ARG A 124 14.17 0.59 6.84
C ARG A 124 14.19 0.47 8.36
N LEU A 125 13.95 1.56 9.08
CA LEU A 125 13.84 1.52 10.55
C LEU A 125 12.67 0.63 10.99
N HIS A 126 11.53 0.69 10.30
CA HIS A 126 10.41 -0.20 10.56
C HIS A 126 10.80 -1.69 10.43
N HIS A 127 11.53 -2.07 9.37
CA HIS A 127 12.01 -3.44 9.19
C HIS A 127 13.03 -3.88 10.25
N GLN A 128 13.85 -2.96 10.75
CA GLN A 128 14.85 -3.26 11.80
C GLN A 128 14.20 -3.42 13.18
N PHE A 129 13.16 -2.63 13.47
CA PHE A 129 12.51 -2.57 14.79
C PHE A 129 11.07 -3.06 14.74
N THR A 130 10.85 -4.25 14.21
CA THR A 130 9.52 -4.86 14.01
C THR A 130 8.65 -4.96 15.26
N GLN A 131 9.25 -4.90 16.44
CA GLN A 131 8.52 -4.95 17.73
C GLN A 131 8.14 -3.57 18.27
N VAL A 132 8.80 -2.51 17.83
CA VAL A 132 8.67 -1.15 18.41
C VAL A 132 8.10 -0.15 17.42
N SER A 133 8.46 -0.27 16.15
CA SER A 133 8.08 0.70 15.13
C SER A 133 6.85 0.24 14.37
N GLN A 134 5.81 1.06 14.41
CA GLN A 134 4.49 0.72 13.88
C GLN A 134 4.01 1.77 12.86
N HIS A 135 4.94 2.41 12.17
CA HIS A 135 4.65 3.49 11.26
C HIS A 135 4.84 3.04 9.82
N VAL A 136 3.76 2.77 9.13
CA VAL A 136 3.81 2.49 7.70
C VAL A 136 2.50 2.86 7.02
N GLY A 137 2.26 4.12 6.94
CA GLY A 137 1.50 4.72 5.84
C GLY A 137 2.48 5.28 4.82
N LEU A 138 2.00 5.77 3.70
CA LEU A 138 2.82 6.40 2.67
C LEU A 138 3.38 7.74 3.14
N LEU A 139 2.61 8.49 3.91
CA LEU A 139 2.88 9.88 4.30
C LEU A 139 3.12 10.05 5.81
N VAL A 140 2.67 9.12 6.66
CA VAL A 140 2.77 9.24 8.12
C VAL A 140 4.15 8.82 8.59
N ARG A 141 4.83 9.72 9.28
CA ARG A 141 6.12 9.52 9.95
C ARG A 141 5.95 9.08 11.42
N PRO A 142 6.99 8.43 12.00
CA PRO A 142 7.10 8.33 13.44
C PRO A 142 7.29 9.71 14.08
#